data_000c524041c8e38a276a541a8fb1ca84
#
_entry.id   000c524041c8e38a276a541a8fb1ca84
#
_cell.length_a   1.000
_cell.length_b   1.000
_cell.length_c   1.000
_cell.angle_alpha   90.00
_cell.angle_beta   90.00
_cell.angle_gamma   90.00
#
_symmetry.space_group_name_H-M   'P 1'
#
loop_
_entity.id
_entity.type
_entity.pdbx_description
1 polymer ?
#
loop_
_entity_poly.entity_id
_entity_poly.type
_entity_poly.pdbx_seq_one_letter_code
_entity_poly.pdbx_strand_id
1 'polypeptide(L)'
;MTDFLNRHTLHLTPLSPIHLGTGEDFEPTNYIIADNALYAFDPAQAELDDWQRQELLKLVRRINAKNDMEGLAQIKNHIQKNAKHFIRGAYSISSTTNKLAEEYQETKDNQFRIERTATNPHSHAPYIPGSALKGCLRTALMESYSEKQPPTEDLSKDKAPERYEKKLLGDFATDLLRLVKPSDLFATNDTATHICYATNHKKKIVIGKDGKPAQSKGPPIRCEIIQHGQYRIFSGSLTLQNLLLEHQPRLKNDEETLPAETRPDLVRLIQAVNRYHLRRFSKETTLFAERGLVAAKEDSWLNQTKQLLAQIRPQLDAGEIILVRLGKNGGAESKTLEKYARIKILGKKGDDPTYEKETKTIWLAAESRGATHNLLPFGWALIEIDPIQNNEVIKTWCEQNQAHLLSQLKRQEKQREAAAKAAALAAKQAEEAAAAQAEAARLASLSPAKRLAEEILAFVQAHGKDYNPRAYVKNDACYHTLREKLAAIPSELPDLAAQKEFAEALPYLTLAAACKALFTAKREKEIKAPLRQLRGE
;
A
#
# COMPACT_ATOMS: atom_id res chain seq x y z
N MET A 1 24.98 -17.30 30.18
CA MET A 1 25.50 -16.19 29.35
C MET A 1 24.31 -15.34 28.98
N THR A 2 24.24 -14.11 29.45
CA THR A 2 23.24 -13.16 28.94
C THR A 2 23.63 -12.80 27.52
N ASP A 3 22.71 -13.02 26.56
CA ASP A 3 22.97 -12.69 25.16
C ASP A 3 23.27 -11.20 25.05
N PHE A 4 24.29 -10.86 24.26
CA PHE A 4 24.67 -9.46 23.98
C PHE A 4 23.50 -8.67 23.41
N LEU A 5 22.70 -9.30 22.55
CA LEU A 5 21.50 -8.74 21.96
C LEU A 5 20.27 -9.49 22.47
N ASN A 6 19.41 -8.79 23.19
CA ASN A 6 18.06 -9.28 23.53
C ASN A 6 17.07 -8.76 22.49
N ARG A 7 16.53 -9.64 21.68
CA ARG A 7 15.58 -9.30 20.62
C ARG A 7 14.19 -9.77 20.99
N HIS A 8 13.26 -8.84 21.05
CA HIS A 8 11.85 -9.05 21.35
C HIS A 8 11.03 -8.83 20.08
N THR A 9 10.09 -9.74 19.81
CA THR A 9 9.13 -9.59 18.72
C THR A 9 8.01 -8.66 19.14
N LEU A 10 7.62 -7.75 18.25
CA LEU A 10 6.56 -6.78 18.47
C LEU A 10 5.41 -7.04 17.50
N HIS A 11 4.18 -7.05 18.01
CA HIS A 11 2.96 -7.06 17.20
C HIS A 11 2.08 -5.87 17.56
N LEU A 12 1.78 -5.01 16.58
CA LEU A 12 0.99 -3.81 16.80
C LEU A 12 -0.44 -3.96 16.29
N THR A 13 -1.37 -3.57 17.14
CA THR A 13 -2.81 -3.48 16.86
C THR A 13 -3.27 -2.03 17.01
N PRO A 14 -3.73 -1.35 15.93
CA PRO A 14 -4.27 0.00 16.00
C PRO A 14 -5.60 0.04 16.75
N LEU A 15 -5.71 0.88 17.79
CA LEU A 15 -6.96 1.14 18.52
C LEU A 15 -7.72 2.34 17.97
N SER A 16 -7.04 3.25 17.30
CA SER A 16 -7.65 4.41 16.65
C SER A 16 -6.92 4.71 15.35
N PRO A 17 -7.47 5.56 14.45
CA PRO A 17 -6.83 5.93 13.21
C PRO A 17 -5.38 6.39 13.40
N ILE A 18 -4.44 5.84 12.63
CA ILE A 18 -3.02 6.24 12.69
C ILE A 18 -2.66 6.92 11.36
N HIS A 19 -2.13 8.14 11.44
CA HIS A 19 -1.56 8.87 10.31
C HIS A 19 -0.07 9.16 10.56
N LEU A 20 0.78 8.56 9.76
CA LEU A 20 2.23 8.75 9.81
C LEU A 20 2.65 9.58 8.60
N GLY A 21 2.45 10.91 8.68
CA GLY A 21 2.67 11.80 7.56
C GLY A 21 4.11 11.75 7.05
N THR A 22 4.26 11.62 5.74
CA THR A 22 5.55 11.60 5.02
C THR A 22 6.00 12.98 4.57
N GLY A 23 5.11 13.95 4.55
CA GLY A 23 5.29 15.23 3.88
C GLY A 23 4.94 15.21 2.40
N GLU A 24 4.54 14.06 1.86
CA GLU A 24 4.02 13.90 0.50
C GLU A 24 2.50 13.85 0.50
N ASP A 25 1.90 14.30 -0.59
CA ASP A 25 0.46 14.30 -0.81
C ASP A 25 0.08 13.42 -2.01
N PHE A 26 -1.09 12.82 -1.96
CA PHE A 26 -1.78 12.42 -3.17
C PHE A 26 -2.30 13.69 -3.86
N GLU A 27 -1.94 13.87 -5.10
CA GLU A 27 -2.41 14.96 -5.96
C GLU A 27 -3.43 14.43 -6.97
N PRO A 28 -4.42 15.23 -7.40
CA PRO A 28 -5.46 14.79 -8.35
C PRO A 28 -4.95 14.24 -9.69
N THR A 29 -3.65 14.32 -9.93
CA THR A 29 -2.98 13.78 -11.11
C THR A 29 -2.43 12.37 -10.94
N ASN A 30 -2.40 11.83 -9.69
CA ASN A 30 -1.85 10.51 -9.40
C ASN A 30 -2.81 9.60 -8.62
N TYR A 31 -4.09 9.97 -8.55
CA TYR A 31 -5.14 9.11 -7.99
C TYR A 31 -6.50 9.37 -8.63
N ILE A 32 -7.40 8.41 -8.46
CA ILE A 32 -8.82 8.50 -8.79
C ILE A 32 -9.63 8.05 -7.58
N ILE A 33 -10.77 8.71 -7.34
CA ILE A 33 -11.78 8.21 -6.41
C ILE A 33 -12.96 7.69 -7.21
N ALA A 34 -13.23 6.40 -7.06
CA ALA A 34 -14.37 5.70 -7.67
C ALA A 34 -14.86 4.61 -6.70
N ASP A 35 -16.16 4.32 -6.71
CA ASP A 35 -16.77 3.24 -5.91
C ASP A 35 -16.38 3.27 -4.43
N ASN A 36 -16.31 4.46 -3.83
CA ASN A 36 -15.88 4.68 -2.45
C ASN A 36 -14.46 4.16 -2.15
N ALA A 37 -13.58 4.23 -3.13
CA ALA A 37 -12.17 3.94 -2.96
C ALA A 37 -11.30 4.94 -3.72
N LEU A 38 -10.17 5.31 -3.13
CA LEU A 38 -9.07 6.01 -3.78
C LEU A 38 -8.13 4.96 -4.37
N TYR A 39 -7.86 5.09 -5.65
CA TYR A 39 -6.91 4.28 -6.41
C TYR A 39 -5.70 5.14 -6.74
N ALA A 40 -4.58 4.87 -6.10
CA ALA A 40 -3.32 5.56 -6.37
C ALA A 40 -2.56 4.83 -7.48
N PHE A 41 -2.06 5.58 -8.45
CA PHE A 41 -1.36 5.04 -9.62
C PHE A 41 -0.16 5.94 -10.01
N ASP A 42 0.75 5.36 -10.78
CA ASP A 42 1.75 6.11 -11.50
C ASP A 42 1.22 6.40 -12.92
N PRO A 43 1.00 7.67 -13.31
CA PRO A 43 0.52 8.00 -14.64
C PRO A 43 1.40 7.47 -15.77
N ALA A 44 2.71 7.29 -15.53
CA ALA A 44 3.64 6.75 -16.52
C ALA A 44 3.44 5.26 -16.76
N GLN A 45 2.88 4.52 -15.79
CA GLN A 45 2.64 3.08 -15.85
C GLN A 45 1.20 2.72 -16.23
N ALA A 46 0.34 3.72 -16.49
CA ALA A 46 -1.05 3.47 -16.87
C ALA A 46 -1.13 2.73 -18.22
N GLU A 47 -2.03 1.76 -18.31
CA GLU A 47 -2.31 0.99 -19.53
C GLU A 47 -3.12 1.81 -20.54
N LEU A 48 -2.53 2.87 -21.06
CA LEU A 48 -3.11 3.74 -22.08
C LEU A 48 -2.75 3.24 -23.48
N ASP A 49 -3.69 3.31 -24.42
CA ASP A 49 -3.36 3.17 -25.82
C ASP A 49 -2.52 4.36 -26.34
N ASP A 50 -1.96 4.24 -27.55
CA ASP A 50 -1.07 5.26 -28.10
C ASP A 50 -1.76 6.62 -28.25
N TRP A 51 -3.02 6.65 -28.61
CA TRP A 51 -3.79 7.88 -28.74
C TRP A 51 -4.03 8.55 -27.38
N GLN A 52 -4.47 7.79 -26.39
CA GLN A 52 -4.70 8.28 -25.02
C GLN A 52 -3.40 8.81 -24.40
N ARG A 53 -2.29 8.10 -24.61
CA ARG A 53 -0.95 8.51 -24.15
C ARG A 53 -0.50 9.81 -24.82
N GLN A 54 -0.69 9.94 -26.13
CA GLN A 54 -0.36 11.18 -26.85
C GLN A 54 -1.20 12.36 -26.39
N GLU A 55 -2.49 12.18 -26.14
CA GLU A 55 -3.35 13.24 -25.58
C GLU A 55 -2.90 13.68 -24.19
N LEU A 56 -2.56 12.73 -23.29
CA LEU A 56 -2.02 13.06 -21.97
C LEU A 56 -0.71 13.84 -22.09
N LEU A 57 0.21 13.41 -22.96
CA LEU A 57 1.48 14.10 -23.18
C LEU A 57 1.29 15.51 -23.74
N LYS A 58 0.31 15.75 -24.63
CA LYS A 58 -0.03 17.08 -25.11
C LYS A 58 -0.51 17.99 -23.97
N LEU A 59 -1.36 17.48 -23.08
CA LEU A 59 -1.83 18.22 -21.91
C LEU A 59 -0.67 18.59 -20.99
N VAL A 60 0.21 17.63 -20.65
CA VAL A 60 1.39 17.86 -19.80
C VAL A 60 2.33 18.91 -20.41
N ARG A 61 2.58 18.84 -21.73
CA ARG A 61 3.44 19.83 -22.43
C ARG A 61 2.88 21.25 -22.47
N ARG A 62 1.56 21.43 -22.31
CA ARG A 62 0.92 22.75 -22.27
C ARG A 62 1.04 23.44 -20.92
N ILE A 63 1.40 22.72 -19.86
CA ILE A 63 1.61 23.32 -18.54
C ILE A 63 2.91 24.12 -18.58
N ASN A 64 2.78 25.44 -18.67
CA ASN A 64 3.92 26.36 -18.86
C ASN A 64 4.37 27.10 -17.59
N ALA A 65 3.64 27.04 -16.48
CA ALA A 65 3.95 27.85 -15.30
C ALA A 65 3.76 27.07 -14.00
N LYS A 66 4.56 27.44 -12.99
CA LYS A 66 4.23 27.12 -11.58
C LYS A 66 2.83 27.66 -11.30
N ASN A 67 1.88 26.79 -10.93
CA ASN A 67 0.48 27.07 -10.62
C ASN A 67 -0.48 27.22 -11.83
N ASP A 68 -0.22 26.53 -12.93
CA ASP A 68 -1.21 26.39 -14.00
C ASP A 68 -2.38 25.49 -13.55
N MET A 69 -3.34 26.11 -12.83
CA MET A 69 -4.50 25.41 -12.26
C MET A 69 -5.42 24.87 -13.36
N GLU A 70 -5.53 25.56 -14.49
CA GLU A 70 -6.37 25.13 -15.62
C GLU A 70 -5.77 23.92 -16.33
N GLY A 71 -4.47 23.94 -16.58
CA GLY A 71 -3.75 22.80 -17.17
C GLY A 71 -3.84 21.55 -16.29
N LEU A 72 -3.67 21.69 -14.97
CA LEU A 72 -3.83 20.60 -14.02
C LEU A 72 -5.27 20.07 -13.97
N ALA A 73 -6.28 20.94 -14.05
CA ALA A 73 -7.67 20.54 -14.14
C ALA A 73 -7.99 19.75 -15.42
N GLN A 74 -7.38 20.13 -16.55
CA GLN A 74 -7.51 19.40 -17.83
C GLN A 74 -6.89 17.98 -17.71
N ILE A 75 -5.71 17.84 -17.08
CA ILE A 75 -5.10 16.53 -16.81
C ILE A 75 -6.00 15.69 -15.93
N LYS A 76 -6.49 16.23 -14.81
CA LYS A 76 -7.46 15.53 -13.93
C LYS A 76 -8.67 15.03 -14.71
N ASN A 77 -9.26 15.88 -15.55
CA ASN A 77 -10.41 15.51 -16.37
C ASN A 77 -10.08 14.39 -17.39
N HIS A 78 -8.89 14.43 -17.99
CA HIS A 78 -8.43 13.37 -18.89
C HIS A 78 -8.28 12.03 -18.15
N ILE A 79 -7.66 12.05 -16.97
CA ILE A 79 -7.52 10.88 -16.08
C ILE A 79 -8.90 10.33 -15.71
N GLN A 80 -9.84 11.17 -15.33
CA GLN A 80 -11.21 10.75 -14.97
C GLN A 80 -11.96 10.12 -16.15
N LYS A 81 -11.82 10.67 -17.37
CA LYS A 81 -12.42 10.09 -18.59
C LYS A 81 -11.86 8.70 -18.92
N ASN A 82 -10.60 8.46 -18.58
CA ASN A 82 -9.89 7.22 -18.85
C ASN A 82 -9.72 6.37 -17.57
N ALA A 83 -10.55 6.57 -16.56
CA ALA A 83 -10.41 6.00 -15.22
C ALA A 83 -10.11 4.50 -15.20
N LYS A 84 -10.74 3.71 -16.05
CA LYS A 84 -10.57 2.24 -16.11
C LYS A 84 -9.10 1.82 -16.33
N HIS A 85 -8.37 2.55 -17.16
CA HIS A 85 -6.98 2.26 -17.48
C HIS A 85 -6.03 2.58 -16.32
N PHE A 86 -6.30 3.69 -15.59
CA PHE A 86 -5.53 4.08 -14.41
C PHE A 86 -5.83 3.19 -13.20
N ILE A 87 -7.10 2.81 -12.99
CA ILE A 87 -7.51 1.92 -11.89
C ILE A 87 -6.89 0.54 -12.02
N ARG A 88 -6.72 0.01 -13.24
CA ARG A 88 -6.03 -1.28 -13.46
C ARG A 88 -4.58 -1.26 -13.00
N GLY A 89 -3.87 -0.16 -13.23
CA GLY A 89 -2.49 0.05 -12.81
C GLY A 89 -2.33 0.61 -11.40
N ALA A 90 -3.39 0.64 -10.57
CA ALA A 90 -3.30 1.17 -9.22
C ALA A 90 -2.43 0.28 -8.33
N TYR A 91 -1.43 0.88 -7.69
CA TYR A 91 -0.51 0.20 -6.78
C TYR A 91 -1.00 0.20 -5.32
N SER A 92 -1.90 1.09 -4.95
CA SER A 92 -2.53 1.06 -3.63
C SER A 92 -3.99 1.53 -3.69
N ILE A 93 -4.79 1.05 -2.73
CA ILE A 93 -6.21 1.32 -2.66
C ILE A 93 -6.56 1.64 -1.22
N SER A 94 -7.14 2.83 -1.01
CA SER A 94 -7.64 3.27 0.29
C SER A 94 -9.15 3.45 0.22
N SER A 95 -9.90 3.03 1.24
CA SER A 95 -11.33 3.27 1.25
C SER A 95 -11.65 4.76 1.47
N THR A 96 -12.80 5.20 0.99
CA THR A 96 -13.29 6.56 1.16
C THR A 96 -14.77 6.56 1.51
N THR A 97 -15.28 7.69 1.98
CA THR A 97 -16.71 7.89 2.18
C THR A 97 -17.42 8.41 0.93
N ASN A 98 -18.73 8.21 0.82
CA ASN A 98 -19.55 8.79 -0.25
C ASN A 98 -19.39 10.33 -0.30
N LYS A 99 -19.40 10.99 0.85
CA LYS A 99 -19.26 12.46 0.94
C LYS A 99 -17.92 12.94 0.38
N LEU A 100 -16.83 12.22 0.66
CA LEU A 100 -15.51 12.57 0.13
C LEU A 100 -15.45 12.33 -1.38
N ALA A 101 -16.10 11.27 -1.87
CA ALA A 101 -16.20 10.99 -3.30
C ALA A 101 -17.01 12.07 -4.04
N GLU A 102 -18.12 12.54 -3.46
CA GLU A 102 -18.93 13.64 -3.98
C GLU A 102 -18.12 14.93 -4.04
N GLU A 103 -17.46 15.32 -2.93
CA GLU A 103 -16.59 16.51 -2.92
C GLU A 103 -15.48 16.44 -3.97
N TYR A 104 -14.88 15.26 -4.19
CA TYR A 104 -13.84 15.06 -5.22
C TYR A 104 -14.38 15.32 -6.63
N GLN A 105 -15.61 14.87 -6.91
CA GLN A 105 -16.25 15.09 -8.21
C GLN A 105 -16.64 16.56 -8.43
N GLU A 106 -17.14 17.22 -7.40
CA GLU A 106 -17.55 18.63 -7.45
C GLU A 106 -16.37 19.60 -7.55
N THR A 107 -15.19 19.22 -7.02
CA THR A 107 -13.98 20.05 -7.01
C THR A 107 -13.40 20.15 -8.41
N LYS A 108 -13.52 21.33 -9.02
CA LYS A 108 -13.05 21.60 -10.40
C LYS A 108 -11.55 21.89 -10.49
N ASP A 109 -10.92 22.27 -9.38
CA ASP A 109 -9.51 22.63 -9.32
C ASP A 109 -8.62 21.48 -8.82
N ASN A 110 -7.30 21.69 -8.85
CA ASN A 110 -6.30 20.71 -8.40
C ASN A 110 -6.02 20.81 -6.88
N GLN A 111 -6.92 21.39 -6.08
CA GLN A 111 -6.69 21.57 -4.65
C GLN A 111 -7.14 20.40 -3.78
N PHE A 112 -7.58 19.29 -4.37
CA PHE A 112 -8.01 18.10 -3.63
C PHE A 112 -6.80 17.24 -3.21
N ARG A 113 -5.88 17.85 -2.45
CA ARG A 113 -4.71 17.16 -1.89
C ARG A 113 -5.09 16.32 -0.70
N ILE A 114 -4.43 15.17 -0.55
CA ILE A 114 -4.63 14.22 0.54
C ILE A 114 -3.26 13.83 1.09
N GLU A 115 -2.99 14.14 2.36
CA GLU A 115 -1.73 13.77 3.01
C GLU A 115 -1.57 12.25 3.04
N ARG A 116 -0.41 11.74 2.61
CA ARG A 116 -0.09 10.32 2.58
C ARG A 116 0.45 9.82 3.91
N THR A 117 0.07 8.61 4.29
CA THR A 117 0.74 7.89 5.38
C THR A 117 2.03 7.21 4.91
N ALA A 118 2.93 6.85 5.83
CA ALA A 118 4.19 6.18 5.50
C ALA A 118 3.93 4.80 4.88
N THR A 119 4.45 4.60 3.68
CA THR A 119 4.36 3.33 2.92
C THR A 119 5.74 2.86 2.48
N ASN A 120 5.92 1.55 2.40
CA ASN A 120 7.12 0.96 1.83
C ASN A 120 7.19 1.29 0.33
N PRO A 121 8.31 1.81 -0.19
CA PRO A 121 8.40 2.25 -1.59
C PRO A 121 8.25 1.13 -2.63
N HIS A 122 8.49 -0.12 -2.25
CA HIS A 122 8.38 -1.27 -3.17
C HIS A 122 7.03 -1.97 -3.12
N SER A 123 6.52 -2.23 -1.90
CA SER A 123 5.24 -2.93 -1.72
C SER A 123 4.04 -2.01 -1.64
N HIS A 124 4.28 -0.71 -1.46
CA HIS A 124 3.26 0.32 -1.19
C HIS A 124 2.38 0.03 0.04
N ALA A 125 2.73 -0.99 0.82
CA ALA A 125 2.05 -1.30 2.06
C ALA A 125 2.43 -0.27 3.14
N PRO A 126 1.48 0.18 3.99
CA PRO A 126 1.80 1.06 5.10
C PRO A 126 2.72 0.34 6.11
N TYR A 127 3.55 1.11 6.79
CA TYR A 127 4.41 0.61 7.86
C TYR A 127 4.52 1.63 9.00
N ILE A 128 4.94 1.18 10.15
CA ILE A 128 5.21 2.04 11.31
C ILE A 128 6.72 2.24 11.42
N PRO A 129 7.26 3.45 11.17
CA PRO A 129 8.69 3.70 11.32
C PRO A 129 9.16 3.43 12.75
N GLY A 130 10.25 2.70 12.91
CA GLY A 130 10.88 2.45 14.21
C GLY A 130 11.28 3.74 14.93
N SER A 131 11.58 4.81 14.18
CA SER A 131 11.83 6.14 14.71
C SER A 131 10.60 6.75 15.40
N ALA A 132 9.39 6.49 14.91
CA ALA A 132 8.15 6.94 15.56
C ALA A 132 7.94 6.23 16.90
N LEU A 133 8.16 4.91 16.95
CA LEU A 133 8.12 4.15 18.19
C LEU A 133 9.23 4.62 19.16
N LYS A 134 10.44 4.80 18.67
CA LYS A 134 11.57 5.30 19.50
C LYS A 134 11.25 6.66 20.11
N GLY A 135 10.59 7.56 19.39
CA GLY A 135 10.14 8.85 19.90
C GLY A 135 9.14 8.72 21.06
N CYS A 136 8.20 7.76 20.98
CA CYS A 136 7.28 7.46 22.08
C CYS A 136 7.99 6.94 23.32
N LEU A 137 8.93 6.01 23.15
CA LEU A 137 9.75 5.46 24.24
C LEU A 137 10.57 6.57 24.90
N ARG A 138 11.22 7.43 24.09
CA ARG A 138 12.03 8.57 24.56
C ARG A 138 11.22 9.52 25.44
N THR A 139 10.07 9.97 24.96
CA THR A 139 9.25 10.93 25.70
C THR A 139 8.76 10.37 27.03
N ALA A 140 8.31 9.09 27.04
CA ALA A 140 7.86 8.44 28.26
C ALA A 140 9.00 8.23 29.29
N LEU A 141 10.19 7.89 28.81
CA LEU A 141 11.36 7.71 29.65
C LEU A 141 11.81 9.05 30.26
N MET A 142 11.85 10.11 29.44
CA MET A 142 12.11 11.47 29.91
C MET A 142 11.12 11.93 30.97
N GLU A 143 9.82 11.65 30.81
CA GLU A 143 8.79 11.94 31.82
C GLU A 143 9.12 11.25 33.13
N SER A 144 9.44 9.94 33.08
CA SER A 144 9.79 9.16 34.27
C SER A 144 11.04 9.71 35.00
N TYR A 145 12.06 10.13 34.26
CA TYR A 145 13.28 10.70 34.85
C TYR A 145 13.06 12.12 35.36
N SER A 146 12.21 12.90 34.71
CA SER A 146 11.88 14.28 35.12
C SER A 146 11.18 14.35 36.49
N GLU A 147 10.51 13.27 36.89
CA GLU A 147 9.91 13.17 38.22
C GLU A 147 10.98 13.17 39.33
N LYS A 148 12.15 12.56 39.07
CA LYS A 148 13.28 12.48 40.01
C LYS A 148 14.26 13.65 39.86
N GLN A 149 14.40 14.17 38.63
CA GLN A 149 15.33 15.24 38.29
C GLN A 149 14.60 16.38 37.58
N PRO A 150 13.90 17.26 38.31
CA PRO A 150 13.16 18.36 37.70
C PRO A 150 14.08 19.33 36.96
N PRO A 151 13.60 20.07 35.94
CA PRO A 151 14.37 21.09 35.26
C PRO A 151 14.72 22.22 36.22
N THR A 152 15.94 22.72 36.11
CA THR A 152 16.44 23.85 36.92
C THR A 152 16.22 25.21 36.25
N GLU A 153 15.82 25.21 34.98
CA GLU A 153 15.53 26.39 34.18
C GLU A 153 14.16 26.29 33.47
N ASP A 154 13.66 27.44 33.02
CA ASP A 154 12.41 27.47 32.25
C ASP A 154 12.66 26.90 30.85
N LEU A 155 11.91 25.82 30.50
CA LEU A 155 12.01 25.13 29.22
C LEU A 155 11.45 25.93 28.04
N SER A 156 10.91 27.14 28.25
CA SER A 156 10.55 28.06 27.16
C SER A 156 11.75 28.81 26.57
N LYS A 157 12.89 28.85 27.31
CA LYS A 157 14.13 29.51 26.87
C LYS A 157 14.78 28.73 25.72
N ASP A 158 15.54 29.47 24.90
CA ASP A 158 16.25 28.87 23.77
C ASP A 158 17.19 27.75 24.23
N LYS A 159 17.13 26.61 23.53
CA LYS A 159 17.89 25.38 23.81
C LYS A 159 17.74 24.77 25.21
N ALA A 160 16.88 25.33 26.08
CA ALA A 160 16.66 24.76 27.41
C ALA A 160 16.06 23.34 27.34
N PRO A 161 15.10 23.02 26.44
CA PRO A 161 14.62 21.63 26.25
C PRO A 161 15.74 20.67 25.85
N GLU A 162 16.62 21.05 24.94
CA GLU A 162 17.75 20.23 24.49
C GLU A 162 18.76 19.96 25.61
N ARG A 163 19.09 21.01 26.41
CA ARG A 163 20.00 20.87 27.58
C ARG A 163 19.38 19.95 28.62
N TYR A 164 18.09 20.09 28.86
CA TYR A 164 17.38 19.24 29.80
C TYR A 164 17.29 17.79 29.32
N GLU A 165 17.03 17.55 28.04
CA GLU A 165 17.06 16.23 27.45
C GLU A 165 18.43 15.56 27.62
N LYS A 166 19.53 16.28 27.33
CA LYS A 166 20.90 15.78 27.54
C LYS A 166 21.16 15.45 29.00
N LYS A 167 20.67 16.26 29.93
CA LYS A 167 20.79 15.98 31.36
C LYS A 167 20.11 14.70 31.78
N LEU A 168 18.92 14.38 31.18
CA LEU A 168 18.13 13.20 31.54
C LEU A 168 18.60 11.92 30.86
N LEU A 169 18.98 11.99 29.59
CA LEU A 169 19.25 10.82 28.75
C LEU A 169 20.70 10.70 28.28
N GLY A 170 21.51 11.72 28.51
CA GLY A 170 22.85 11.82 27.94
C GLY A 170 22.90 12.56 26.61
N ASP A 171 24.11 12.79 26.11
CA ASP A 171 24.36 13.36 24.80
C ASP A 171 24.38 12.28 23.70
N PHE A 172 24.76 12.65 22.48
CA PHE A 172 24.83 11.72 21.35
C PHE A 172 25.67 10.45 21.65
N ALA A 173 26.75 10.56 22.43
CA ALA A 173 27.64 9.44 22.74
C ALA A 173 27.11 8.56 23.89
N THR A 174 26.40 9.16 24.84
CA THR A 174 25.98 8.54 26.10
C THR A 174 24.49 8.26 26.21
N ASP A 175 23.69 8.65 25.20
CA ASP A 175 22.23 8.45 25.17
C ASP A 175 21.86 6.97 25.29
N LEU A 176 21.14 6.61 26.35
CA LEU A 176 20.68 5.25 26.62
C LEU A 176 19.87 4.64 25.48
N LEU A 177 19.10 5.46 24.77
CA LEU A 177 18.29 4.98 23.65
C LEU A 177 19.10 4.58 22.42
N ARG A 178 20.42 4.80 22.40
CA ARG A 178 21.31 4.17 21.42
C ARG A 178 21.30 2.64 21.53
N LEU A 179 21.06 2.12 22.72
CA LEU A 179 21.05 0.69 23.04
C LEU A 179 19.66 0.07 22.87
N VAL A 180 18.63 0.91 22.68
CA VAL A 180 17.24 0.51 22.45
C VAL A 180 16.90 0.74 20.99
N LYS A 181 16.76 -0.34 20.23
CA LYS A 181 16.61 -0.30 18.77
C LYS A 181 15.30 -0.94 18.32
N PRO A 182 14.20 -0.18 18.25
CA PRO A 182 13.00 -0.65 17.56
C PRO A 182 13.27 -0.68 16.05
N SER A 183 12.91 -1.77 15.40
CA SER A 183 12.85 -1.84 13.94
C SER A 183 11.62 -1.11 13.42
N ASP A 184 11.56 -0.89 12.11
CA ASP A 184 10.29 -0.61 11.46
C ASP A 184 9.35 -1.81 11.66
N LEU A 185 8.04 -1.54 11.82
CA LEU A 185 7.04 -2.59 11.89
C LEU A 185 6.30 -2.64 10.55
N PHE A 186 6.43 -3.77 9.87
CA PHE A 186 5.84 -3.98 8.55
C PHE A 186 4.50 -4.69 8.66
N ALA A 187 3.64 -4.44 7.69
CA ALA A 187 2.36 -5.11 7.58
C ALA A 187 2.54 -6.64 7.44
N THR A 188 1.80 -7.40 8.23
CA THR A 188 1.82 -8.88 8.21
C THR A 188 0.87 -9.45 7.16
N ASN A 189 -0.16 -8.69 6.83
CA ASN A 189 -1.21 -8.99 5.85
C ASN A 189 -1.60 -7.71 5.13
N ASP A 190 -2.68 -7.79 4.35
CA ASP A 190 -3.28 -6.63 3.71
C ASP A 190 -3.79 -5.64 4.74
N THR A 191 -3.05 -4.56 4.88
CA THR A 191 -3.41 -3.49 5.78
C THR A 191 -4.43 -2.58 5.13
N ALA A 192 -5.61 -2.45 5.74
CA ALA A 192 -6.62 -1.54 5.26
C ALA A 192 -6.27 -0.10 5.63
N THR A 193 -6.28 0.77 4.62
CA THR A 193 -6.16 2.21 4.76
C THR A 193 -7.47 2.91 4.40
N HIS A 194 -7.65 4.13 4.89
CA HIS A 194 -8.86 4.91 4.66
C HIS A 194 -8.52 6.39 4.51
N ILE A 195 -9.27 7.12 3.70
CA ILE A 195 -9.14 8.55 3.59
C ILE A 195 -10.19 9.20 4.47
N CYS A 196 -9.74 9.95 5.45
CA CYS A 196 -10.61 10.69 6.36
C CYS A 196 -10.23 12.17 6.44
N TYR A 197 -10.99 12.92 7.21
CA TYR A 197 -10.65 14.30 7.57
C TYR A 197 -10.03 14.33 8.96
N ALA A 198 -8.92 15.04 9.12
CA ALA A 198 -8.46 15.53 10.41
C ALA A 198 -9.16 16.88 10.65
N THR A 199 -10.04 16.92 11.63
CA THR A 199 -10.83 18.10 11.99
C THR A 199 -10.34 18.66 13.32
N ASN A 200 -10.27 19.98 13.43
CA ASN A 200 -9.75 20.67 14.61
C ASN A 200 -10.87 21.16 15.50
N HIS A 201 -10.88 20.78 16.77
CA HIS A 201 -11.93 21.09 17.74
C HIS A 201 -11.34 21.82 18.95
N LYS A 202 -12.05 22.82 19.49
CA LYS A 202 -11.66 23.51 20.72
C LYS A 202 -11.83 22.60 21.93
N LYS A 203 -10.84 22.53 22.80
CA LYS A 203 -10.91 21.80 24.08
C LYS A 203 -11.89 22.43 25.07
N LYS A 204 -11.95 23.76 25.13
CA LYS A 204 -12.90 24.50 25.98
C LYS A 204 -14.05 25.06 25.16
N ILE A 205 -15.25 25.09 25.74
CA ILE A 205 -16.39 25.80 25.15
C ILE A 205 -16.10 27.29 25.28
N VAL A 206 -16.01 27.95 24.13
CA VAL A 206 -15.88 29.40 24.07
C VAL A 206 -17.09 29.91 23.32
N ILE A 207 -17.92 30.75 23.95
CA ILE A 207 -19.07 31.36 23.31
C ILE A 207 -18.59 32.52 22.45
N GLY A 208 -18.95 32.52 21.18
CA GLY A 208 -18.65 33.58 20.23
C GLY A 208 -19.55 34.83 20.48
N LYS A 209 -19.27 35.90 19.74
CA LYS A 209 -20.07 37.13 19.80
C LYS A 209 -21.50 36.92 19.33
N ASP A 210 -21.75 35.86 18.57
CA ASP A 210 -23.06 35.42 18.05
C ASP A 210 -23.84 34.53 19.03
N GLY A 211 -23.35 34.38 20.28
CA GLY A 211 -23.99 33.53 21.30
C GLY A 211 -23.81 32.03 21.07
N LYS A 212 -23.10 31.60 20.00
CA LYS A 212 -22.90 30.21 19.67
C LYS A 212 -21.49 29.72 20.08
N PRO A 213 -21.31 28.40 20.32
CA PRO A 213 -19.98 27.85 20.56
C PRO A 213 -19.03 28.11 19.38
N ALA A 214 -17.95 28.84 19.66
CA ALA A 214 -16.98 29.18 18.65
C ALA A 214 -16.22 27.92 18.18
N GLN A 215 -16.22 27.67 16.89
CA GLN A 215 -15.48 26.58 16.27
C GLN A 215 -14.00 26.94 16.07
N SER A 216 -13.16 25.93 15.85
CA SER A 216 -11.79 26.14 15.44
C SER A 216 -11.76 26.72 14.01
N LYS A 217 -10.79 27.61 13.74
CA LYS A 217 -10.64 28.26 12.42
C LYS A 217 -9.77 27.50 11.42
N GLY A 218 -9.08 26.45 11.86
CA GLY A 218 -8.23 25.66 10.98
C GLY A 218 -9.06 24.87 9.96
N PRO A 219 -8.72 24.88 8.65
CA PRO A 219 -9.41 24.06 7.68
C PRO A 219 -9.17 22.57 8.01
N PRO A 220 -10.15 21.70 7.78
CA PRO A 220 -9.93 20.26 7.89
C PRO A 220 -8.94 19.79 6.84
N ILE A 221 -8.08 18.84 7.23
CA ILE A 221 -7.06 18.26 6.38
C ILE A 221 -7.53 16.87 5.97
N ARG A 222 -7.45 16.56 4.67
CA ARG A 222 -7.68 15.20 4.19
C ARG A 222 -6.40 14.40 4.38
N CYS A 223 -6.51 13.23 4.96
CA CYS A 223 -5.34 12.37 5.19
C CYS A 223 -5.66 10.89 5.05
N GLU A 224 -4.70 10.16 4.55
CA GLU A 224 -4.71 8.70 4.55
C GLU A 224 -4.34 8.20 5.94
N ILE A 225 -5.13 7.28 6.46
CA ILE A 225 -4.93 6.67 7.77
C ILE A 225 -4.83 5.15 7.66
N ILE A 226 -4.11 4.55 8.57
CA ILE A 226 -4.21 3.12 8.88
C ILE A 226 -5.45 2.96 9.74
N GLN A 227 -6.37 2.09 9.33
CA GLN A 227 -7.61 1.86 10.07
C GLN A 227 -7.35 1.09 11.37
N HIS A 228 -8.13 1.41 12.39
CA HIS A 228 -8.16 0.66 13.65
C HIS A 228 -8.94 -0.66 13.52
N GLY A 229 -8.85 -1.51 14.54
CA GLY A 229 -9.54 -2.80 14.56
C GLY A 229 -8.88 -3.90 13.71
N GLN A 230 -7.62 -3.74 13.35
CA GLN A 230 -6.82 -4.73 12.62
C GLN A 230 -5.87 -5.43 13.60
N TYR A 231 -6.22 -6.63 14.04
CA TYR A 231 -5.46 -7.38 15.04
C TYR A 231 -4.07 -7.77 14.54
N ARG A 232 -3.01 -7.39 15.29
CA ARG A 232 -1.58 -7.69 15.01
C ARG A 232 -1.18 -7.40 13.56
N ILE A 233 -1.72 -6.34 12.98
CA ILE A 233 -1.52 -6.05 11.56
C ILE A 233 -0.09 -5.66 11.20
N PHE A 234 0.71 -5.21 12.18
CA PHE A 234 2.12 -4.90 11.98
C PHE A 234 2.99 -5.75 12.88
N SER A 235 4.14 -6.18 12.35
CA SER A 235 5.16 -6.92 13.09
C SER A 235 6.54 -6.32 12.89
N GLY A 236 7.34 -6.38 13.93
CA GLY A 236 8.72 -5.91 13.94
C GLY A 236 9.47 -6.43 15.17
N SER A 237 10.51 -5.73 15.57
CA SER A 237 11.30 -6.13 16.74
C SER A 237 11.78 -4.94 17.56
N LEU A 238 12.03 -5.19 18.85
CA LEU A 238 12.76 -4.32 19.74
C LEU A 238 14.04 -5.05 20.16
N THR A 239 15.19 -4.49 19.82
CA THR A 239 16.48 -5.07 20.22
C THR A 239 17.11 -4.23 21.31
N LEU A 240 17.46 -4.87 22.43
CA LEU A 240 18.18 -4.28 23.54
C LEU A 240 19.63 -4.80 23.54
N GLN A 241 20.60 -3.91 23.70
CA GLN A 241 22.02 -4.25 23.83
C GLN A 241 22.39 -4.35 25.30
N ASN A 242 22.12 -5.49 25.94
CA ASN A 242 22.21 -5.64 27.39
C ASN A 242 23.61 -5.45 27.97
N LEU A 243 24.65 -6.01 27.33
CA LEU A 243 26.03 -5.86 27.83
C LEU A 243 26.48 -4.42 27.91
N LEU A 244 26.05 -3.58 26.96
CA LEU A 244 26.36 -2.15 27.01
C LEU A 244 25.51 -1.39 28.05
N LEU A 245 24.34 -1.93 28.42
CA LEU A 245 23.55 -1.40 29.54
C LEU A 245 24.20 -1.67 30.88
N GLU A 246 24.86 -2.83 31.03
CA GLU A 246 25.59 -3.21 32.25
C GLU A 246 27.00 -2.60 32.30
N HIS A 247 27.68 -2.53 31.18
CA HIS A 247 29.08 -2.10 31.05
C HIS A 247 29.16 -0.87 30.14
N GLN A 248 28.95 0.31 30.69
CA GLN A 248 29.19 1.51 29.90
C GLN A 248 30.67 1.60 29.48
N PRO A 249 30.96 1.91 28.21
CA PRO A 249 32.32 2.27 27.85
C PRO A 249 32.73 3.48 28.67
N ARG A 250 33.89 3.39 29.35
CA ARG A 250 34.49 4.54 30.03
C ARG A 250 34.72 5.63 28.99
N LEU A 251 34.00 6.74 29.11
CA LEU A 251 34.27 7.92 28.34
C LEU A 251 35.65 8.47 28.75
N LYS A 252 36.32 9.11 27.83
CA LYS A 252 37.72 9.62 28.05
C LYS A 252 37.89 10.52 29.25
N ASN A 253 36.80 11.08 29.77
CA ASN A 253 36.78 11.90 31.00
C ASN A 253 35.76 11.22 31.93
N ASP A 254 36.18 10.90 33.14
CA ASP A 254 35.39 10.22 34.21
C ASP A 254 34.10 10.96 34.65
N GLU A 255 33.58 11.87 33.83
CA GLU A 255 32.41 12.68 34.11
C GLU A 255 31.11 11.94 33.75
N GLU A 256 30.42 11.56 34.81
CA GLU A 256 29.00 11.19 34.89
C GLU A 256 28.49 10.12 33.91
N THR A 257 28.89 8.90 34.16
CA THR A 257 28.09 7.75 33.72
C THR A 257 26.72 7.77 34.41
N LEU A 258 25.63 7.64 33.66
CA LEU A 258 24.30 7.48 34.27
C LEU A 258 24.34 6.32 35.28
N PRO A 259 23.91 6.52 36.55
CA PRO A 259 23.92 5.47 37.56
C PRO A 259 23.22 4.22 37.08
N ALA A 260 23.71 3.05 37.45
CA ALA A 260 23.13 1.75 37.04
C ALA A 260 21.61 1.66 37.33
N GLU A 261 21.17 2.32 38.39
CA GLU A 261 19.78 2.38 38.83
C GLU A 261 18.86 3.19 37.89
N THR A 262 19.43 4.04 37.04
CA THR A 262 18.66 4.85 36.05
C THR A 262 18.56 4.16 34.69
N ARG A 263 19.29 3.05 34.48
CA ARG A 263 19.25 2.32 33.21
C ARG A 263 17.96 1.55 33.07
N PRO A 264 17.17 1.76 32.00
CA PRO A 264 15.94 1.02 31.81
C PRO A 264 16.27 -0.40 31.33
N ASP A 265 15.89 -1.40 32.12
CA ASP A 265 15.62 -2.72 31.57
C ASP A 265 14.31 -2.68 30.75
N LEU A 266 14.00 -3.77 30.04
CA LEU A 266 12.79 -3.84 29.21
C LEU A 266 11.52 -3.55 30.03
N VAL A 267 11.38 -4.17 31.19
CA VAL A 267 10.16 -4.07 32.03
C VAL A 267 9.99 -2.64 32.53
N ARG A 268 11.07 -2.03 33.04
CA ARG A 268 11.03 -0.63 33.49
C ARG A 268 10.73 0.34 32.36
N LEU A 269 11.31 0.10 31.16
CA LEU A 269 11.02 0.90 29.98
C LEU A 269 9.53 0.84 29.63
N ILE A 270 8.97 -0.36 29.55
CA ILE A 270 7.56 -0.60 29.23
C ILE A 270 6.63 0.00 30.29
N GLN A 271 6.95 -0.19 31.57
CA GLN A 271 6.18 0.40 32.68
C GLN A 271 6.19 1.94 32.62
N ALA A 272 7.30 2.57 32.26
CA ALA A 272 7.37 4.01 32.06
C ALA A 272 6.47 4.45 30.89
N VAL A 273 6.50 3.73 29.77
CA VAL A 273 5.67 3.99 28.58
C VAL A 273 4.19 3.84 28.91
N ASN A 274 3.80 2.74 29.56
CA ASN A 274 2.41 2.50 29.93
C ASN A 274 1.89 3.55 30.90
N ARG A 275 2.68 3.92 31.93
CA ARG A 275 2.32 4.99 32.89
C ARG A 275 2.08 6.30 32.19
N TYR A 276 2.95 6.68 31.25
CA TYR A 276 2.84 7.92 30.48
C TYR A 276 1.58 7.92 29.62
N HIS A 277 1.39 6.90 28.80
CA HIS A 277 0.31 6.88 27.82
C HIS A 277 -1.06 6.59 28.45
N LEU A 278 -1.17 5.74 29.47
CA LEU A 278 -2.42 5.50 30.19
C LEU A 278 -2.93 6.77 30.88
N ARG A 279 -2.03 7.57 31.49
CA ARG A 279 -2.40 8.86 32.08
C ARG A 279 -2.95 9.83 31.03
N ARG A 280 -2.33 9.88 29.86
CA ARG A 280 -2.79 10.73 28.76
C ARG A 280 -4.09 10.23 28.13
N PHE A 281 -4.24 8.94 27.96
CA PHE A 281 -5.49 8.34 27.51
C PHE A 281 -6.63 8.68 28.45
N SER A 282 -6.43 8.54 29.75
CA SER A 282 -7.44 8.88 30.76
C SER A 282 -7.86 10.35 30.69
N LYS A 283 -6.90 11.29 30.61
CA LYS A 283 -7.19 12.72 30.47
C LYS A 283 -7.96 13.05 29.20
N GLU A 284 -7.56 12.46 28.08
CA GLU A 284 -8.19 12.68 26.79
C GLU A 284 -9.61 12.12 26.77
N THR A 285 -9.84 10.93 27.32
CA THR A 285 -11.18 10.34 27.41
C THR A 285 -12.12 11.12 28.33
N THR A 286 -11.61 11.75 29.39
CA THR A 286 -12.37 12.67 30.22
C THR A 286 -12.79 13.89 29.42
N LEU A 287 -11.86 14.51 28.68
CA LEU A 287 -12.17 15.63 27.79
C LEU A 287 -13.23 15.27 26.73
N PHE A 288 -13.16 14.06 26.17
CA PHE A 288 -14.16 13.62 25.19
C PHE A 288 -15.55 13.50 25.80
N ALA A 289 -15.65 12.94 27.00
CA ALA A 289 -16.92 12.83 27.71
C ALA A 289 -17.51 14.21 28.04
N GLU A 290 -16.71 15.12 28.60
CA GLU A 290 -17.12 16.49 28.95
C GLU A 290 -17.54 17.31 27.74
N ARG A 291 -16.91 17.11 26.59
CA ARG A 291 -17.15 17.87 25.37
C ARG A 291 -18.17 17.23 24.42
N GLY A 292 -18.53 15.97 24.62
CA GLY A 292 -19.37 15.20 23.70
C GLY A 292 -18.76 15.06 22.30
N LEU A 293 -17.40 15.12 22.17
CA LEU A 293 -16.72 15.05 20.88
C LEU A 293 -16.65 13.63 20.33
N VAL A 294 -16.45 12.66 21.21
CA VAL A 294 -16.44 11.23 20.90
C VAL A 294 -17.66 10.59 21.56
N ALA A 295 -18.35 9.73 20.82
CA ALA A 295 -19.54 9.07 21.34
C ALA A 295 -19.20 8.29 22.64
N ALA A 296 -20.07 8.41 23.66
CA ALA A 296 -19.91 7.78 24.96
C ALA A 296 -21.02 6.75 25.27
N LYS A 297 -21.71 6.24 24.24
CA LYS A 297 -22.67 5.15 24.36
C LYS A 297 -21.96 3.84 24.75
N GLU A 298 -22.70 2.87 25.27
CA GLU A 298 -22.15 1.61 25.77
C GLU A 298 -21.35 0.86 24.69
N ASP A 299 -21.85 0.82 23.47
CA ASP A 299 -21.27 0.21 22.30
C ASP A 299 -20.27 1.11 21.53
N SER A 300 -19.91 2.28 22.07
CA SER A 300 -19.01 3.22 21.43
C SER A 300 -17.54 2.80 21.55
N TRP A 301 -16.74 3.21 20.58
CA TRP A 301 -15.28 3.05 20.60
C TRP A 301 -14.66 3.44 21.96
N LEU A 302 -15.10 4.55 22.54
CA LEU A 302 -14.57 5.08 23.79
C LEU A 302 -14.77 4.11 24.95
N ASN A 303 -15.99 3.59 25.14
CA ASN A 303 -16.31 2.70 26.23
C ASN A 303 -15.75 1.29 26.00
N GLN A 304 -15.84 0.76 24.78
CA GLN A 304 -15.21 -0.51 24.42
C GLN A 304 -13.69 -0.47 24.63
N THR A 305 -13.01 0.63 24.28
CA THR A 305 -11.56 0.75 24.49
C THR A 305 -11.21 0.89 25.98
N LYS A 306 -12.02 1.59 26.78
CA LYS A 306 -11.84 1.62 28.23
C LYS A 306 -11.98 0.23 28.87
N GLN A 307 -12.98 -0.55 28.43
CA GLN A 307 -13.19 -1.91 28.89
C GLN A 307 -12.03 -2.83 28.49
N LEU A 308 -11.57 -2.75 27.23
CA LEU A 308 -10.39 -3.46 26.76
C LEU A 308 -9.18 -3.18 27.66
N LEU A 309 -8.84 -1.90 27.89
CA LEU A 309 -7.67 -1.53 28.71
C LEU A 309 -7.81 -1.98 30.17
N ALA A 310 -9.03 -2.03 30.71
CA ALA A 310 -9.28 -2.59 32.05
C ALA A 310 -9.05 -4.10 32.08
N GLN A 311 -9.50 -4.84 31.06
CA GLN A 311 -9.33 -6.30 30.98
C GLN A 311 -7.87 -6.72 30.79
N ILE A 312 -7.11 -6.00 29.97
CA ILE A 312 -5.68 -6.29 29.73
C ILE A 312 -4.75 -5.60 30.75
N ARG A 313 -5.30 -4.97 31.79
CA ARG A 313 -4.52 -4.25 32.80
C ARG A 313 -3.39 -5.09 33.42
N PRO A 314 -3.60 -6.37 33.80
CA PRO A 314 -2.51 -7.20 34.30
C PRO A 314 -1.34 -7.34 33.32
N GLN A 315 -1.60 -7.48 32.03
CA GLN A 315 -0.58 -7.60 30.99
C GLN A 315 0.16 -6.27 30.75
N LEU A 316 -0.54 -5.12 30.85
CA LEU A 316 0.09 -3.80 30.81
C LEU A 316 1.04 -3.60 32.01
N ASP A 317 0.63 -4.02 33.21
CA ASP A 317 1.44 -3.89 34.43
C ASP A 317 2.61 -4.89 34.44
N ALA A 318 2.44 -6.09 33.87
CA ALA A 318 3.51 -7.07 33.68
C ALA A 318 4.54 -6.68 32.61
N GLY A 319 4.21 -5.71 31.75
CA GLY A 319 5.09 -5.30 30.65
C GLY A 319 5.03 -6.19 29.40
N GLU A 320 3.98 -6.99 29.27
CA GLU A 320 3.72 -7.85 28.11
C GLU A 320 3.08 -7.06 26.96
N ILE A 321 2.36 -5.99 27.29
CA ILE A 321 1.66 -5.11 26.34
C ILE A 321 2.04 -3.66 26.60
N ILE A 322 2.20 -2.89 25.52
CA ILE A 322 2.44 -1.46 25.58
C ILE A 322 1.26 -0.71 24.96
N LEU A 323 0.73 0.29 25.66
CA LEU A 323 -0.12 1.31 25.07
C LEU A 323 0.76 2.45 24.54
N VAL A 324 0.60 2.82 23.29
CA VAL A 324 1.36 3.92 22.65
C VAL A 324 0.44 4.87 21.90
N ARG A 325 0.93 6.09 21.67
CA ARG A 325 0.32 7.03 20.73
C ARG A 325 1.32 7.42 19.65
N LEU A 326 1.00 7.13 18.39
CA LEU A 326 1.89 7.25 17.23
C LEU A 326 1.37 8.28 16.22
N GLY A 327 2.28 8.88 15.47
CA GLY A 327 1.98 9.67 14.29
C GLY A 327 1.60 11.13 14.54
N LYS A 328 0.99 11.72 13.51
CA LYS A 328 0.52 13.11 13.45
C LYS A 328 -0.86 13.23 14.12
N ASN A 329 -1.29 14.43 14.40
CA ASN A 329 -2.61 14.75 14.96
C ASN A 329 -2.88 14.25 16.40
N GLY A 330 -1.89 13.62 17.06
CA GLY A 330 -1.97 13.21 18.47
C GLY A 330 -1.89 14.36 19.49
N GLY A 331 -1.74 15.60 19.04
CA GLY A 331 -1.53 16.77 19.92
C GLY A 331 -0.09 16.88 20.42
N ALA A 332 0.33 18.11 20.76
CA ALA A 332 1.66 18.35 21.31
C ALA A 332 1.86 17.68 22.68
N GLU A 333 0.79 17.49 23.43
CA GLU A 333 0.79 16.83 24.75
C GLU A 333 1.31 15.40 24.68
N SER A 334 1.12 14.70 23.58
CA SER A 334 1.65 13.33 23.40
C SER A 334 3.15 13.27 23.15
N LYS A 335 3.79 14.42 22.99
CA LYS A 335 5.23 14.57 22.67
C LYS A 335 5.98 15.49 23.65
N THR A 336 5.35 15.85 24.78
CA THR A 336 5.90 16.76 25.79
C THR A 336 5.81 16.15 27.18
N LEU A 337 6.65 16.65 28.09
CA LEU A 337 6.58 16.32 29.50
C LEU A 337 5.37 17.01 30.12
N GLU A 338 4.49 16.25 30.76
CA GLU A 338 3.21 16.77 31.26
C GLU A 338 3.37 17.97 32.23
N LYS A 339 4.24 17.77 33.21
CA LYS A 339 4.45 18.76 34.28
C LYS A 339 5.22 20.00 33.79
N TYR A 340 6.10 19.82 32.82
CA TYR A 340 7.05 20.84 32.35
C TYR A 340 6.81 21.30 30.93
N ALA A 341 5.65 20.94 30.33
CA ALA A 341 5.31 21.35 28.97
C ALA A 341 5.36 22.87 28.80
N ARG A 342 5.93 23.31 27.68
CA ARG A 342 5.98 24.69 27.21
C ARG A 342 5.61 24.69 25.73
N ILE A 343 4.31 24.50 25.46
CA ILE A 343 3.78 24.41 24.11
C ILE A 343 3.62 25.82 23.56
N LYS A 344 4.31 26.12 22.48
CA LYS A 344 4.24 27.41 21.80
C LYS A 344 2.87 27.58 21.13
N ILE A 345 2.11 28.58 21.55
CA ILE A 345 0.83 28.95 20.99
C ILE A 345 1.01 30.22 20.18
N LEU A 346 0.77 30.14 18.89
CA LEU A 346 0.80 31.30 18.00
C LEU A 346 -0.46 32.17 18.22
N GLY A 347 -0.26 33.47 18.41
CA GLY A 347 -1.30 34.50 18.47
C GLY A 347 -1.78 34.91 17.08
N LYS A 348 -2.32 36.13 16.97
CA LYS A 348 -2.58 36.76 15.68
C LYS A 348 -1.25 37.10 15.00
N LYS A 349 -1.30 37.31 13.67
CA LYS A 349 -0.12 37.74 12.91
C LYS A 349 0.41 39.07 13.51
N GLY A 350 1.65 39.03 14.03
CA GLY A 350 2.30 40.15 14.70
C GLY A 350 2.32 40.08 16.24
N ASP A 351 1.57 39.15 16.85
CA ASP A 351 1.64 38.95 18.31
C ASP A 351 2.81 38.01 18.66
N ASP A 352 3.44 38.26 19.81
CA ASP A 352 4.41 37.33 20.37
C ASP A 352 3.74 36.01 20.76
N PRO A 353 4.41 34.86 20.55
CA PRO A 353 3.87 33.57 20.94
C PRO A 353 3.79 33.45 22.47
N THR A 354 2.71 32.85 22.96
CA THR A 354 2.59 32.44 24.37
C THR A 354 2.99 30.99 24.55
N TYR A 355 3.40 30.62 25.77
CA TYR A 355 3.74 29.23 26.11
C TYR A 355 2.75 28.70 27.14
N GLU A 356 2.09 27.60 26.78
CA GLU A 356 1.02 26.98 27.55
C GLU A 356 1.40 25.53 27.93
N LYS A 357 0.76 24.98 28.94
CA LYS A 357 0.93 23.56 29.29
C LYS A 357 0.18 22.63 28.36
N GLU A 358 -0.87 23.12 27.71
CA GLU A 358 -1.74 22.36 26.84
C GLU A 358 -2.11 23.16 25.59
N THR A 359 -2.40 22.46 24.49
CA THR A 359 -2.94 23.07 23.29
C THR A 359 -4.40 23.52 23.52
N LYS A 360 -4.82 24.56 22.81
CA LYS A 360 -6.21 25.06 22.87
C LYS A 360 -7.21 24.20 22.08
N THR A 361 -6.68 23.35 21.21
CA THR A 361 -7.47 22.54 20.29
C THR A 361 -6.97 21.11 20.24
N ILE A 362 -7.83 20.21 19.76
CA ILE A 362 -7.52 18.81 19.50
C ILE A 362 -7.92 18.44 18.07
N TRP A 363 -7.13 17.61 17.42
CA TRP A 363 -7.42 17.07 16.11
C TRP A 363 -8.08 15.70 16.25
N LEU A 364 -9.19 15.49 15.54
CA LEU A 364 -9.95 14.24 15.55
C LEU A 364 -10.20 13.77 14.11
N ALA A 365 -10.18 12.47 13.92
CA ALA A 365 -10.56 11.85 12.65
C ALA A 365 -12.07 11.92 12.48
N ALA A 366 -12.51 12.26 11.28
CA ALA A 366 -13.90 12.47 10.92
C ALA A 366 -14.18 11.96 9.50
N GLU A 367 -15.36 11.42 9.28
CA GLU A 367 -15.81 10.91 7.98
C GLU A 367 -16.22 12.02 7.00
N SER A 368 -16.43 13.24 7.49
CA SER A 368 -16.74 14.39 6.66
C SER A 368 -16.20 15.69 7.25
N ARG A 369 -16.03 16.69 6.40
CA ARG A 369 -15.47 18.01 6.71
C ARG A 369 -16.16 18.72 7.89
N GLY A 370 -17.46 18.58 7.99
CA GLY A 370 -18.29 19.25 9.01
C GLY A 370 -18.77 18.32 10.12
N ALA A 371 -18.20 17.12 10.29
CA ALA A 371 -18.66 16.20 11.30
C ALA A 371 -18.42 16.75 12.72
N THR A 372 -19.44 16.64 13.56
CA THR A 372 -19.42 17.05 14.97
C THR A 372 -19.61 15.89 15.94
N HIS A 373 -19.87 14.70 15.44
CA HIS A 373 -20.09 13.46 16.19
C HIS A 373 -19.46 12.27 15.46
N ASN A 374 -19.35 11.15 16.15
CA ASN A 374 -18.62 9.97 15.68
C ASN A 374 -17.16 10.26 15.32
N LEU A 375 -16.54 11.15 16.08
CA LEU A 375 -15.14 11.51 15.92
C LEU A 375 -14.26 10.52 16.69
N LEU A 376 -13.04 10.29 16.19
CA LEU A 376 -12.07 9.40 16.83
C LEU A 376 -10.74 10.15 17.06
N PRO A 377 -10.04 9.89 18.18
CA PRO A 377 -8.69 10.40 18.36
C PRO A 377 -7.73 9.73 17.40
N PHE A 378 -6.58 10.39 17.11
CA PHE A 378 -5.52 9.80 16.30
C PHE A 378 -4.49 9.07 17.15
N GLY A 379 -3.97 7.96 16.62
CA GLY A 379 -2.68 7.40 16.95
C GLY A 379 -2.61 6.39 18.10
N TRP A 380 -3.69 6.04 18.76
CA TRP A 380 -3.67 5.04 19.83
C TRP A 380 -3.49 3.63 19.27
N ALA A 381 -2.56 2.87 19.85
CA ALA A 381 -2.28 1.48 19.49
C ALA A 381 -1.79 0.66 20.69
N LEU A 382 -1.98 -0.66 20.62
CA LEU A 382 -1.35 -1.63 21.50
C LEU A 382 -0.20 -2.32 20.78
N ILE A 383 0.88 -2.60 21.52
CA ILE A 383 1.98 -3.43 21.05
C ILE A 383 2.16 -4.58 22.03
N GLU A 384 1.97 -5.79 21.55
CA GLU A 384 2.23 -7.03 22.30
C GLU A 384 3.71 -7.41 22.09
N ILE A 385 4.37 -7.84 23.16
CA ILE A 385 5.79 -8.19 23.18
C ILE A 385 5.92 -9.70 23.39
N ASP A 386 6.63 -10.38 22.48
CA ASP A 386 6.86 -11.82 22.50
C ASP A 386 5.59 -12.67 22.76
N PRO A 387 4.45 -12.35 22.13
CA PRO A 387 3.22 -13.07 22.44
C PRO A 387 3.32 -14.54 21.99
N ILE A 388 3.09 -15.46 22.91
CA ILE A 388 3.13 -16.90 22.65
C ILE A 388 1.85 -17.37 21.94
N GLN A 389 0.70 -16.76 22.27
CA GLN A 389 -0.61 -17.11 21.74
C GLN A 389 -1.42 -15.86 21.38
N ASN A 390 -2.56 -16.05 20.74
CA ASN A 390 -3.47 -14.94 20.46
C ASN A 390 -4.03 -14.35 21.74
N ASN A 391 -4.19 -13.02 21.77
CA ASN A 391 -4.92 -12.34 22.83
C ASN A 391 -6.38 -12.19 22.42
N GLU A 392 -7.22 -13.11 22.92
CA GLU A 392 -8.65 -13.14 22.53
C GLU A 392 -9.40 -11.88 22.95
N VAL A 393 -8.97 -11.17 24.00
CA VAL A 393 -9.59 -9.91 24.42
C VAL A 393 -9.36 -8.82 23.39
N ILE A 394 -8.11 -8.65 22.93
CA ILE A 394 -7.77 -7.66 21.88
C ILE A 394 -8.43 -8.04 20.55
N LYS A 395 -8.43 -9.33 20.22
CA LYS A 395 -9.04 -9.83 18.99
C LYS A 395 -10.55 -9.58 18.96
N THR A 396 -11.26 -9.88 20.03
CA THR A 396 -12.70 -9.60 20.16
C THR A 396 -13.00 -8.11 20.04
N TRP A 397 -12.18 -7.25 20.66
CA TRP A 397 -12.32 -5.81 20.50
C TRP A 397 -12.14 -5.40 19.02
N CYS A 398 -11.16 -5.96 18.33
CA CYS A 398 -10.95 -5.70 16.89
C CYS A 398 -12.17 -6.11 16.08
N GLU A 399 -12.73 -7.29 16.30
CA GLU A 399 -13.93 -7.79 15.61
C GLU A 399 -15.14 -6.87 15.80
N GLN A 400 -15.30 -6.29 16.99
CA GLN A 400 -16.36 -5.31 17.28
C GLN A 400 -16.15 -3.96 16.60
N ASN A 401 -14.89 -3.56 16.34
CA ASN A 401 -14.53 -2.24 15.82
C ASN A 401 -14.10 -2.25 14.33
N GLN A 402 -14.25 -3.36 13.62
CA GLN A 402 -13.82 -3.50 12.22
C GLN A 402 -14.94 -3.38 11.17
N ALA A 403 -16.13 -2.92 11.53
CA ALA A 403 -17.31 -2.97 10.66
C ALA A 403 -17.11 -2.36 9.25
N HIS A 404 -16.29 -1.31 9.12
CA HIS A 404 -15.95 -0.72 7.82
C HIS A 404 -14.82 -1.47 7.09
N LEU A 405 -14.03 -2.26 7.81
CA LEU A 405 -12.87 -2.97 7.31
C LEU A 405 -13.24 -4.14 6.40
N LEU A 406 -14.25 -4.92 6.77
CA LEU A 406 -14.66 -6.13 6.05
C LEU A 406 -15.07 -5.84 4.61
N SER A 407 -15.76 -4.73 4.35
CA SER A 407 -16.17 -4.33 3.00
C SER A 407 -14.97 -3.95 2.13
N GLN A 408 -13.94 -3.34 2.71
CA GLN A 408 -12.71 -2.96 2.02
C GLN A 408 -11.85 -4.18 1.71
N LEU A 409 -11.65 -5.09 2.67
CA LEU A 409 -10.88 -6.32 2.46
C LEU A 409 -11.48 -7.19 1.35
N LYS A 410 -12.80 -7.37 1.34
CA LYS A 410 -13.50 -8.08 0.26
C LYS A 410 -13.33 -7.41 -1.11
N ARG A 411 -13.28 -6.07 -1.16
CA ARG A 411 -13.03 -5.33 -2.40
C ARG A 411 -11.59 -5.52 -2.88
N GLN A 412 -10.61 -5.44 -1.99
CA GLN A 412 -9.20 -5.68 -2.31
C GLN A 412 -8.97 -7.11 -2.81
N GLU A 413 -9.57 -8.10 -2.15
CA GLU A 413 -9.50 -9.51 -2.56
C GLU A 413 -10.08 -9.71 -3.97
N LYS A 414 -11.28 -9.18 -4.23
CA LYS A 414 -11.90 -9.24 -5.57
C LYS A 414 -11.03 -8.58 -6.66
N GLN A 415 -10.37 -7.47 -6.35
CA GLN A 415 -9.48 -6.80 -7.31
C GLN A 415 -8.20 -7.58 -7.56
N ARG A 416 -7.61 -8.20 -6.52
CA ARG A 416 -6.46 -9.10 -6.69
C ARG A 416 -6.80 -10.31 -7.54
N GLU A 417 -7.96 -10.92 -7.31
CA GLU A 417 -8.41 -12.00 -8.16
C GLU A 417 -8.59 -11.55 -9.61
N ALA A 418 -9.16 -10.36 -9.83
CA ALA A 418 -9.31 -9.80 -11.17
C ALA A 418 -7.95 -9.50 -11.82
N ALA A 419 -7.02 -8.91 -11.08
CA ALA A 419 -5.65 -8.64 -11.55
C ALA A 419 -4.88 -9.94 -11.84
N ALA A 420 -4.98 -10.95 -10.98
CA ALA A 420 -4.36 -12.25 -11.21
C ALA A 420 -4.91 -12.95 -12.46
N LYS A 421 -6.24 -12.91 -12.68
CA LYS A 421 -6.88 -13.44 -13.89
C LYS A 421 -6.42 -12.67 -15.14
N ALA A 422 -6.33 -11.35 -15.07
CA ALA A 422 -5.83 -10.53 -16.18
C ALA A 422 -4.36 -10.82 -16.50
N ALA A 423 -3.51 -10.96 -15.49
CA ALA A 423 -2.10 -11.32 -15.67
C ALA A 423 -1.93 -12.72 -16.26
N ALA A 424 -2.72 -13.70 -15.82
CA ALA A 424 -2.70 -15.05 -16.36
C ALA A 424 -3.15 -15.07 -17.85
N LEU A 425 -4.17 -14.29 -18.20
CA LEU A 425 -4.62 -14.15 -19.59
C LEU A 425 -3.55 -13.47 -20.45
N ALA A 426 -2.93 -12.42 -19.97
CA ALA A 426 -1.85 -11.72 -20.68
C ALA A 426 -0.63 -12.62 -20.87
N ALA A 427 -0.25 -13.41 -19.85
CA ALA A 427 0.83 -14.39 -19.96
C ALA A 427 0.55 -15.44 -21.03
N LYS A 428 -0.69 -15.97 -21.07
CA LYS A 428 -1.10 -16.92 -22.08
C LYS A 428 -1.07 -16.33 -23.50
N GLN A 429 -1.55 -15.09 -23.66
CA GLN A 429 -1.49 -14.39 -24.95
C GLN A 429 -0.05 -14.11 -25.39
N ALA A 430 0.83 -13.76 -24.46
CA ALA A 430 2.25 -13.57 -24.74
C ALA A 430 2.95 -14.87 -25.15
N GLU A 431 2.61 -16.00 -24.51
CA GLU A 431 3.12 -17.32 -24.88
C GLU A 431 2.62 -17.75 -26.27
N GLU A 432 1.31 -17.56 -26.57
CA GLU A 432 0.76 -17.82 -27.89
C GLU A 432 1.40 -16.94 -28.99
N ALA A 433 1.61 -15.64 -28.68
CA ALA A 433 2.29 -14.73 -29.60
C ALA A 433 3.77 -15.12 -29.83
N ALA A 434 4.49 -15.50 -28.77
CA ALA A 434 5.86 -15.98 -28.85
C ALA A 434 5.97 -17.29 -29.66
N ALA A 435 5.02 -18.23 -29.45
CA ALA A 435 4.95 -19.46 -30.22
C ALA A 435 4.67 -19.19 -31.70
N ALA A 436 3.75 -18.26 -31.99
CA ALA A 436 3.45 -17.85 -33.38
C ALA A 436 4.65 -17.17 -34.06
N GLN A 437 5.37 -16.30 -33.32
CA GLN A 437 6.60 -15.68 -33.82
C GLN A 437 7.74 -16.71 -34.07
N ALA A 438 7.89 -17.66 -33.15
CA ALA A 438 8.88 -18.73 -33.31
C ALA A 438 8.57 -19.60 -34.53
N GLU A 439 7.30 -19.94 -34.76
CA GLU A 439 6.86 -20.71 -35.91
C GLU A 439 7.03 -19.91 -37.21
N ALA A 440 6.69 -18.62 -37.22
CA ALA A 440 6.93 -17.75 -38.38
C ALA A 440 8.43 -17.64 -38.70
N ALA A 441 9.28 -17.52 -37.70
CA ALA A 441 10.75 -17.51 -37.88
C ALA A 441 11.26 -18.86 -38.40
N ARG A 442 10.75 -19.98 -37.90
CA ARG A 442 11.03 -21.33 -38.40
C ARG A 442 10.68 -21.46 -39.87
N LEU A 443 9.46 -21.07 -40.25
CA LEU A 443 9.02 -21.10 -41.63
C LEU A 443 9.85 -20.17 -42.54
N ALA A 444 10.24 -19.00 -42.05
CA ALA A 444 11.10 -18.06 -42.79
C ALA A 444 12.52 -18.62 -43.04
N SER A 445 13.02 -19.49 -42.16
CA SER A 445 14.32 -20.13 -42.31
C SER A 445 14.35 -21.31 -43.30
N LEU A 446 13.17 -21.82 -43.69
CA LEU A 446 13.06 -22.91 -44.65
C LEU A 446 13.32 -22.43 -46.09
N SER A 447 13.85 -23.32 -46.93
CA SER A 447 13.92 -23.06 -48.37
C SER A 447 12.50 -22.91 -48.95
N PRO A 448 12.34 -22.18 -50.08
CA PRO A 448 11.02 -22.02 -50.73
C PRO A 448 10.34 -23.39 -51.00
N ALA A 449 11.11 -24.40 -51.37
CA ALA A 449 10.64 -25.74 -51.60
C ALA A 449 10.06 -26.43 -50.34
N LYS A 450 10.78 -26.34 -49.22
CA LYS A 450 10.33 -26.87 -47.91
C LYS A 450 9.14 -26.13 -47.37
N ARG A 451 9.11 -24.79 -47.52
CA ARG A 451 7.99 -23.96 -47.08
C ARG A 451 6.69 -24.36 -47.82
N LEU A 452 6.77 -24.48 -49.14
CA LEU A 452 5.65 -24.88 -49.96
C LEU A 452 5.18 -26.31 -49.60
N ALA A 453 6.12 -27.21 -49.29
CA ALA A 453 5.79 -28.57 -48.83
C ALA A 453 5.02 -28.56 -47.49
N GLU A 454 5.43 -27.73 -46.54
CA GLU A 454 4.71 -27.57 -45.26
C GLU A 454 3.34 -26.91 -45.42
N GLU A 455 3.21 -25.91 -46.29
CA GLU A 455 1.88 -25.29 -46.59
C GLU A 455 0.90 -26.30 -47.16
N ILE A 456 1.34 -27.14 -48.09
CA ILE A 456 0.48 -28.20 -48.65
C ILE A 456 0.15 -29.24 -47.59
N LEU A 457 1.10 -29.62 -46.74
CA LEU A 457 0.85 -30.58 -45.66
C LEU A 457 -0.18 -30.03 -44.66
N ALA A 458 0.01 -28.77 -44.25
CA ALA A 458 -0.89 -28.06 -43.32
C ALA A 458 -2.31 -27.94 -43.91
N PHE A 459 -2.43 -27.63 -45.22
CA PHE A 459 -3.71 -27.62 -45.92
C PHE A 459 -4.41 -28.99 -45.86
N VAL A 460 -3.71 -30.09 -46.11
CA VAL A 460 -4.26 -31.45 -46.04
C VAL A 460 -4.66 -31.83 -44.62
N GLN A 461 -3.90 -31.44 -43.61
CA GLN A 461 -4.21 -31.68 -42.19
C GLN A 461 -5.45 -30.92 -41.73
N ALA A 462 -5.57 -29.65 -42.10
CA ALA A 462 -6.69 -28.78 -41.72
C ALA A 462 -8.02 -29.27 -42.33
N HIS A 463 -8.03 -29.64 -43.63
CA HIS A 463 -9.22 -30.00 -44.35
C HIS A 463 -9.50 -31.50 -44.32
N GLY A 464 -8.54 -32.31 -43.95
CA GLY A 464 -8.69 -33.78 -43.86
C GLY A 464 -9.49 -34.27 -42.67
N LYS A 465 -9.64 -33.44 -41.62
CA LYS A 465 -10.40 -33.79 -40.40
C LYS A 465 -11.91 -33.82 -40.63
N ASP A 466 -12.42 -33.02 -41.56
CA ASP A 466 -13.85 -32.87 -41.84
C ASP A 466 -14.33 -33.75 -43.01
N TYR A 467 -13.44 -34.59 -43.53
CA TYR A 467 -13.73 -35.42 -44.67
C TYR A 467 -14.63 -36.61 -44.32
N ASN A 468 -15.86 -36.65 -44.89
CA ASN A 468 -16.78 -37.77 -44.75
C ASN A 468 -16.68 -38.71 -45.97
N PRO A 469 -16.05 -39.89 -45.86
CA PRO A 469 -15.85 -40.82 -46.97
C PRO A 469 -17.18 -41.44 -47.54
N ARG A 470 -18.31 -41.25 -46.84
CA ARG A 470 -19.64 -41.73 -47.26
C ARG A 470 -20.45 -40.73 -48.11
N ALA A 471 -20.02 -39.49 -48.14
CA ALA A 471 -20.60 -38.49 -49.03
C ALA A 471 -20.07 -38.77 -50.45
N TYR A 472 -20.91 -39.26 -51.31
CA TYR A 472 -20.59 -39.45 -52.74
C TYR A 472 -20.43 -38.05 -53.37
N VAL A 473 -19.27 -37.50 -53.31
CA VAL A 473 -19.01 -36.13 -53.75
C VAL A 473 -18.31 -36.18 -55.09
N LYS A 474 -19.05 -35.88 -56.14
CA LYS A 474 -18.50 -35.58 -57.47
C LYS A 474 -17.52 -34.39 -57.45
N ASN A 475 -17.56 -33.56 -56.40
CA ASN A 475 -16.72 -32.38 -56.16
C ASN A 475 -16.10 -32.45 -54.77
N ASP A 476 -15.06 -33.26 -54.59
CA ASP A 476 -14.19 -33.19 -53.39
C ASP A 476 -13.24 -31.99 -53.54
N ALA A 477 -13.70 -30.85 -53.04
CA ALA A 477 -12.96 -29.58 -53.14
C ALA A 477 -11.52 -29.69 -52.57
N CYS A 478 -11.33 -30.42 -51.46
CA CYS A 478 -10.00 -30.60 -50.87
C CYS A 478 -9.06 -31.39 -51.79
N TYR A 479 -9.53 -32.47 -52.38
CA TYR A 479 -8.73 -33.27 -53.32
C TYR A 479 -8.40 -32.49 -54.59
N HIS A 480 -9.36 -31.77 -55.17
CA HIS A 480 -9.16 -30.95 -56.35
C HIS A 480 -8.15 -29.84 -56.09
N THR A 481 -8.30 -29.12 -54.98
CA THR A 481 -7.34 -28.08 -54.59
C THR A 481 -5.93 -28.63 -54.30
N LEU A 482 -5.82 -29.81 -53.67
CA LEU A 482 -4.52 -30.47 -53.49
C LEU A 482 -3.85 -30.78 -54.84
N ARG A 483 -4.62 -31.33 -55.77
CA ARG A 483 -4.15 -31.66 -57.12
C ARG A 483 -3.72 -30.41 -57.92
N GLU A 484 -4.50 -29.35 -57.84
CA GLU A 484 -4.15 -28.06 -58.48
C GLU A 484 -2.87 -27.48 -57.86
N LYS A 485 -2.74 -27.50 -56.52
CA LYS A 485 -1.49 -27.06 -55.86
C LYS A 485 -0.28 -27.87 -56.30
N LEU A 486 -0.38 -29.19 -56.34
CA LEU A 486 0.72 -30.04 -56.84
C LEU A 486 1.05 -29.82 -58.31
N ALA A 487 0.05 -29.54 -59.18
CA ALA A 487 0.27 -29.20 -60.57
C ALA A 487 0.93 -27.81 -60.79
N ALA A 488 0.77 -26.90 -59.87
CA ALA A 488 1.38 -25.56 -59.90
C ALA A 488 2.86 -25.55 -59.47
N ILE A 489 3.38 -26.59 -58.80
CA ILE A 489 4.77 -26.64 -58.29
C ILE A 489 5.82 -26.29 -59.35
N PRO A 490 5.79 -26.84 -60.59
CA PRO A 490 6.80 -26.46 -61.59
C PRO A 490 6.83 -24.98 -61.95
N SER A 491 5.70 -24.27 -61.85
CA SER A 491 5.65 -22.84 -62.08
C SER A 491 6.04 -22.01 -60.87
N GLU A 492 5.82 -22.52 -59.66
CA GLU A 492 6.20 -21.87 -58.42
C GLU A 492 7.70 -22.10 -58.05
N LEU A 493 8.22 -23.25 -58.44
CA LEU A 493 9.63 -23.66 -58.28
C LEU A 493 10.23 -24.00 -59.64
N PRO A 494 10.72 -23.01 -60.38
CA PRO A 494 11.26 -23.24 -61.74
C PRO A 494 12.57 -24.02 -61.79
N ASP A 495 13.32 -24.09 -60.66
CA ASP A 495 14.55 -24.88 -60.56
C ASP A 495 14.27 -26.35 -60.26
N LEU A 496 14.85 -27.26 -61.07
CA LEU A 496 14.72 -28.70 -60.91
C LEU A 496 15.22 -29.21 -59.58
N ALA A 497 16.28 -28.59 -59.00
CA ALA A 497 16.81 -28.96 -57.70
C ALA A 497 15.80 -28.61 -56.58
N ALA A 498 15.11 -27.46 -56.66
CA ALA A 498 14.06 -27.06 -55.75
C ALA A 498 12.81 -27.94 -55.87
N GLN A 499 12.44 -28.37 -57.10
CA GLN A 499 11.32 -29.32 -57.28
C GLN A 499 11.66 -30.67 -56.64
N LYS A 500 12.86 -31.14 -56.76
CA LYS A 500 13.31 -32.39 -56.13
C LYS A 500 13.31 -32.27 -54.59
N GLU A 501 13.84 -31.14 -54.06
CA GLU A 501 13.81 -30.86 -52.63
C GLU A 501 12.37 -30.84 -52.09
N PHE A 502 11.42 -30.24 -52.83
CA PHE A 502 10.01 -30.23 -52.48
C PHE A 502 9.44 -31.64 -52.41
N ALA A 503 9.68 -32.49 -53.44
CA ALA A 503 9.16 -33.83 -53.49
C ALA A 503 9.79 -34.77 -52.46
N GLU A 504 11.02 -34.46 -52.01
CA GLU A 504 11.66 -35.14 -50.89
C GLU A 504 11.07 -34.69 -49.55
N ALA A 505 10.79 -33.39 -49.37
CA ALA A 505 10.19 -32.81 -48.16
C ALA A 505 8.73 -33.24 -47.96
N LEU A 506 7.98 -33.51 -49.07
CA LEU A 506 6.60 -33.94 -49.02
C LEU A 506 6.37 -35.31 -49.74
N PRO A 507 6.88 -36.42 -49.16
CA PRO A 507 6.60 -37.72 -49.72
C PRO A 507 5.15 -38.11 -49.63
N TYR A 508 4.65 -38.88 -50.61
CA TYR A 508 3.26 -39.34 -50.65
C TYR A 508 2.80 -39.99 -49.33
N LEU A 509 3.68 -40.75 -48.66
CA LEU A 509 3.35 -41.43 -47.40
C LEU A 509 3.02 -40.41 -46.30
N THR A 510 3.67 -39.24 -46.28
CA THR A 510 3.40 -38.14 -45.34
C THR A 510 2.03 -37.52 -45.59
N LEU A 511 1.69 -37.27 -46.86
CA LEU A 511 0.36 -36.80 -47.25
C LEU A 511 -0.72 -37.81 -46.88
N ALA A 512 -0.47 -39.10 -47.17
CA ALA A 512 -1.42 -40.19 -46.86
C ALA A 512 -1.61 -40.38 -45.35
N ALA A 513 -0.57 -40.18 -44.56
CA ALA A 513 -0.68 -40.20 -43.10
C ALA A 513 -1.45 -39.01 -42.53
N ALA A 514 -1.31 -37.83 -43.15
CA ALA A 514 -2.02 -36.62 -42.73
C ALA A 514 -3.54 -36.72 -42.91
N CYS A 515 -4.02 -37.38 -44.01
CA CYS A 515 -5.43 -37.65 -44.22
C CYS A 515 -5.65 -38.93 -45.04
N LYS A 516 -5.68 -40.07 -44.35
CA LYS A 516 -5.88 -41.40 -44.98
C LYS A 516 -7.18 -41.50 -45.81
N ALA A 517 -8.21 -40.80 -45.40
CA ALA A 517 -9.52 -40.84 -46.05
C ALA A 517 -9.58 -40.17 -47.43
N LEU A 518 -8.67 -39.26 -47.73
CA LEU A 518 -8.54 -38.54 -49.00
C LEU A 518 -8.00 -39.43 -50.13
N PHE A 519 -7.28 -40.50 -49.82
CA PHE A 519 -6.50 -41.29 -50.77
C PHE A 519 -7.13 -42.65 -51.03
N THR A 520 -8.01 -42.72 -52.03
CA THR A 520 -8.49 -44.00 -52.62
C THR A 520 -7.45 -44.53 -53.61
N ALA A 521 -7.49 -45.81 -53.98
CA ALA A 521 -6.55 -46.45 -54.90
C ALA A 521 -6.43 -45.71 -56.26
N LYS A 522 -7.49 -45.08 -56.74
CA LYS A 522 -7.48 -44.25 -57.96
C LYS A 522 -6.75 -42.89 -57.72
N ARG A 523 -7.11 -42.19 -56.65
CA ARG A 523 -6.55 -40.90 -56.28
C ARG A 523 -5.05 -41.01 -55.89
N GLU A 524 -4.65 -42.13 -55.34
CA GLU A 524 -3.26 -42.46 -55.05
C GLU A 524 -2.36 -42.34 -56.26
N LYS A 525 -2.78 -42.92 -57.39
CA LYS A 525 -2.02 -42.83 -58.65
C LYS A 525 -1.92 -41.41 -59.16
N GLU A 526 -3.00 -40.63 -59.07
CA GLU A 526 -3.05 -39.24 -59.53
C GLU A 526 -2.22 -38.27 -58.69
N ILE A 527 -1.96 -38.56 -57.41
CA ILE A 527 -1.07 -37.79 -56.52
C ILE A 527 0.36 -38.26 -56.58
N LYS A 528 0.62 -39.59 -56.69
CA LYS A 528 1.97 -40.14 -56.83
C LYS A 528 2.65 -39.75 -58.12
N ALA A 529 1.93 -39.66 -59.25
CA ALA A 529 2.52 -39.32 -60.54
C ALA A 529 3.20 -37.95 -60.57
N PRO A 530 2.55 -36.83 -60.17
CA PRO A 530 3.21 -35.53 -60.07
C PRO A 530 4.42 -35.53 -59.12
N LEU A 531 4.33 -36.18 -57.96
CA LEU A 531 5.45 -36.22 -56.98
C LEU A 531 6.65 -37.00 -57.51
N ARG A 532 6.44 -38.07 -58.29
CA ARG A 532 7.50 -38.83 -58.98
C ARG A 532 8.15 -38.01 -60.07
N GLN A 533 7.32 -37.35 -60.90
CA GLN A 533 7.82 -36.47 -61.95
C GLN A 533 8.72 -35.34 -61.38
N LEU A 534 8.35 -34.75 -60.25
CA LEU A 534 9.15 -33.72 -59.56
C LEU A 534 10.45 -34.28 -58.96
N ARG A 535 10.56 -35.61 -58.73
CA ARG A 535 11.77 -36.29 -58.31
C ARG A 535 12.69 -36.67 -59.50
N GLY A 536 12.18 -36.58 -60.71
CA GLY A 536 12.86 -37.07 -61.87
C GLY A 536 12.82 -38.60 -62.07
N GLU A 537 11.78 -39.25 -61.51
CA GLU A 537 11.56 -40.70 -61.55
C GLU A 537 10.55 -41.04 -62.69
#